data_c32fc1110d8bf00c663a32b1343db0a6
#
_entry.id   c32fc1110d8bf00c663a32b1343db0a6
#
_cell.length_a   1.000
_cell.length_b   1.000
_cell.length_c   1.000
_cell.angle_alpha   90.00
_cell.angle_beta   90.00
_cell.angle_gamma   90.00
#
_symmetry.space_group_name_H-M   'P 1'
#
loop_
_entity.id
_entity.type
_entity.pdbx_description
1 polymer ?
#
loop_
_entity_poly.entity_id
_entity_poly.type
_entity_poly.pdbx_seq_one_letter_code
_entity_poly.pdbx_strand_id
1 'polypeptide(L)' 'MKISYDPEVDALSIIFREATVTTQPLAEGIAAEYDAEGRLVGLEILDAVKRFGGGETLRQVVLEGLGPAIRA' A
#
# COMPACT_ATOMS: atom_id res chain seq x y z
N MET A 1 -7.90 -6.79 1.43
CA MET A 1 -6.90 -5.82 0.94
C MET A 1 -7.60 -4.79 0.07
N LYS A 2 -7.23 -3.54 0.25
CA LYS A 2 -7.79 -2.45 -0.54
C LYS A 2 -6.67 -1.58 -1.07
N ILE A 3 -6.68 -1.34 -2.37
CA ILE A 3 -5.71 -0.46 -3.02
C ILE A 3 -6.48 0.74 -3.56
N SER A 4 -6.07 1.93 -3.15
CA SER A 4 -6.73 3.18 -3.53
C SER A 4 -5.70 4.16 -4.09
N TYR A 5 -6.10 4.88 -5.12
CA TYR A 5 -5.26 5.90 -5.71
C TYR A 5 -6.04 7.21 -5.80
N ASP A 6 -5.44 8.28 -5.32
CA ASP A 6 -6.01 9.62 -5.41
C ASP A 6 -5.23 10.42 -6.45
N PRO A 7 -5.82 10.66 -7.64
CA PRO A 7 -5.12 11.38 -8.70
C PRO A 7 -4.89 12.86 -8.42
N GLU A 8 -5.66 13.45 -7.52
CA GLU A 8 -5.49 14.88 -7.20
C GLU A 8 -4.17 15.16 -6.51
N VAL A 9 -3.72 14.23 -5.68
CA VAL A 9 -2.49 14.37 -4.90
C VAL A 9 -1.46 13.32 -5.23
N ASP A 10 -1.72 12.47 -6.23
CA ASP A 10 -0.84 11.40 -6.67
C ASP A 10 -0.43 10.49 -5.50
N ALA A 11 -1.42 10.08 -4.71
CA ALA A 11 -1.17 9.25 -3.54
C ALA A 11 -1.77 7.86 -3.69
N LEU A 12 -0.96 6.85 -3.46
CA LEU A 12 -1.37 5.45 -3.47
C LEU A 12 -1.44 4.94 -2.03
N SER A 13 -2.52 4.25 -1.71
CA SER A 13 -2.72 3.66 -0.39
C SER A 13 -3.03 2.18 -0.55
N ILE A 14 -2.30 1.34 0.18
CA ILE A 14 -2.56 -0.10 0.22
C ILE A 14 -2.89 -0.46 1.66
N ILE A 15 -4.11 -0.97 1.88
CA ILE A 15 -4.56 -1.37 3.21
C ILE A 15 -4.75 -2.88 3.20
N PHE A 16 -3.94 -3.58 3.97
CA PHE A 16 -3.99 -5.05 4.04
C PHE A 16 -5.18 -5.53 4.87
N ARG A 17 -5.50 -4.81 5.92
CA ARG A 17 -6.69 -5.04 6.74
C ARG A 17 -7.00 -3.77 7.53
N GLU A 18 -8.22 -3.67 8.03
CA GLU A 18 -8.59 -2.51 8.85
C GLU A 18 -8.16 -2.72 10.29
N ALA A 19 -7.57 -1.68 10.86
CA ALA A 19 -7.14 -1.66 12.25
C ALA A 19 -6.82 -0.23 12.65
N THR A 20 -6.79 0.03 13.94
CA THR A 20 -6.23 1.27 14.45
C THR A 20 -4.72 1.21 14.26
N VAL A 21 -4.15 2.24 13.66
CA VAL A 21 -2.76 2.19 13.24
C VAL A 21 -1.92 3.32 13.79
N THR A 22 -0.62 3.05 13.87
CA THR A 22 0.42 4.05 14.06
C THR A 22 1.19 4.15 12.75
N THR A 23 1.36 5.37 12.24
CA THR A 23 2.07 5.60 10.99
C THR A 23 3.54 5.85 11.26
N GLN A 24 4.39 5.20 10.49
CA GLN A 24 5.84 5.36 10.60
C GLN A 24 6.43 5.67 9.24
N PRO A 25 7.12 6.80 9.08
CA PRO A 25 7.83 7.09 7.83
C PRO A 25 8.93 6.07 7.58
N LEU A 26 9.00 5.56 6.35
CA LEU A 26 10.06 4.66 5.90
C LEU A 26 11.08 5.41 5.07
N ALA A 27 10.63 6.38 4.29
CA ALA A 27 11.42 7.21 3.43
C ALA A 27 10.61 8.47 3.13
N GLU A 28 11.21 9.44 2.45
CA GLU A 28 10.46 10.60 2.01
C GLU A 28 9.32 10.17 1.09
N GLY A 29 8.09 10.47 1.49
CA GLY A 29 6.90 10.14 0.73
C GLY A 29 6.45 8.69 0.80
N ILE A 30 7.06 7.87 1.66
CA ILE A 30 6.65 6.48 1.86
C ILE A 30 6.50 6.23 3.35
N ALA A 31 5.33 5.76 3.76
CA ALA A 31 5.04 5.48 5.15
C ALA A 31 4.40 4.11 5.31
N ALA A 32 4.70 3.45 6.40
CA ALA A 32 4.07 2.20 6.79
C ALA A 32 3.12 2.44 7.96
N GLU A 33 2.06 1.65 8.00
CA GLU A 33 1.07 1.69 9.07
C GLU A 33 1.10 0.36 9.81
N TYR A 34 1.19 0.43 11.15
CA TYR A 34 1.30 -0.74 12.01
C TYR A 34 0.17 -0.76 13.03
N ASP A 35 -0.27 -1.96 13.41
CA ASP A 35 -1.22 -2.12 14.49
C ASP A 35 -0.53 -2.11 15.86
N ALA A 36 -1.32 -2.34 16.92
CA ALA A 36 -0.82 -2.29 18.29
C ALA A 36 0.22 -3.39 18.58
N GLU A 37 0.19 -4.49 17.82
CA GLU A 37 1.15 -5.58 17.98
C GLU A 37 2.37 -5.43 17.05
N GLY A 38 2.48 -4.31 16.33
CA GLY A 38 3.60 -4.07 15.44
C GLY A 38 3.50 -4.78 14.10
N ARG A 39 2.31 -5.27 13.72
CA ARG A 39 2.10 -5.92 12.43
C ARG A 39 1.79 -4.87 11.37
N LEU A 40 2.28 -5.10 10.15
CA LEU A 40 2.03 -4.18 9.03
C LEU A 40 0.57 -4.25 8.62
N VAL A 41 -0.08 -3.10 8.59
CA VAL A 41 -1.49 -2.96 8.21
C VAL A 41 -1.64 -2.31 6.86
N GLY A 42 -0.75 -1.41 6.48
CA GLY A 42 -0.85 -0.71 5.23
C GLY A 42 0.40 0.05 4.84
N LEU A 43 0.38 0.58 3.63
CA LEU A 43 1.44 1.42 3.08
C LEU A 43 0.82 2.63 2.40
N GLU A 44 1.48 3.78 2.52
CA GLU A 44 1.13 4.99 1.79
C GLU A 44 2.33 5.45 0.97
N ILE A 45 2.07 5.79 -0.30
CA ILE A 45 3.11 6.23 -1.22
C ILE A 45 2.64 7.54 -1.86
N LEU A 46 3.35 8.62 -1.60
CA LEU A 46 3.13 9.91 -2.24
C LEU A 46 3.95 9.99 -3.52
N ASP A 47 3.52 10.84 -4.45
CA ASP A 47 4.12 10.95 -5.78
C ASP A 47 4.20 9.58 -6.47
N ALA A 48 3.14 8.81 -6.37
CA ALA A 48 3.15 7.41 -6.79
C ALA A 48 3.44 7.23 -8.28
N VAL A 49 2.70 7.92 -9.14
CA VAL A 49 2.91 7.81 -10.60
C VAL A 49 4.32 8.26 -10.97
N LYS A 50 4.78 9.34 -10.36
CA LYS A 50 6.12 9.87 -10.60
C LYS A 50 7.19 8.86 -10.18
N ARG A 51 6.99 8.21 -9.01
CA ARG A 51 7.93 7.22 -8.50
C ARG A 51 7.97 5.96 -9.35
N PHE A 52 6.83 5.58 -9.91
CA PHE A 52 6.71 4.35 -10.70
C PHE A 52 7.08 4.55 -12.18
N GLY A 53 7.34 5.77 -12.59
CA GLY A 53 7.71 6.06 -13.97
C GLY A 53 6.55 6.23 -14.93
N GLY A 54 5.33 6.35 -14.42
CA GLY A 54 4.16 6.61 -15.27
C GLY A 54 2.90 5.94 -14.77
N GLY A 55 1.76 6.45 -15.24
CA GLY A 55 0.44 6.00 -14.80
C GLY A 55 0.08 4.59 -15.24
N GLU A 56 0.74 4.05 -16.25
CA GLU A 56 0.45 2.71 -16.73
C GLU A 56 0.69 1.65 -15.65
N THR A 57 1.61 1.90 -14.74
CA THR A 57 1.89 1.00 -13.63
C THR A 57 0.66 0.74 -12.76
N LEU A 58 -0.25 1.71 -12.70
CA LEU A 58 -1.46 1.60 -11.88
C LEU A 58 -2.67 1.01 -12.62
N ARG A 59 -2.51 0.63 -13.87
CA ARG A 59 -3.63 0.07 -14.66
C ARG A 59 -3.96 -1.36 -14.33
N GLN A 60 -3.00 -2.09 -13.76
CA GLN A 60 -3.20 -3.50 -13.49
C GLN A 60 -2.48 -3.90 -12.22
N VAL A 61 -3.17 -4.66 -11.39
CA VAL A 61 -2.60 -5.31 -10.21
C VAL A 61 -2.78 -6.80 -10.38
N VAL A 62 -1.70 -7.56 -10.27
CA VAL A 62 -1.74 -9.01 -10.38
C VAL A 62 -1.21 -9.62 -9.10
N LEU A 63 -1.99 -10.51 -8.50
CA LEU A 63 -1.58 -11.31 -7.35
C LEU A 63 -1.40 -12.74 -7.82
N GLU A 64 -0.18 -13.24 -7.71
CA GLU A 64 0.16 -14.59 -8.17
C GLU A 64 0.67 -15.45 -7.02
N GLY A 65 0.66 -16.74 -7.21
CA GLY A 65 1.20 -17.68 -6.24
C GLY A 65 0.35 -17.89 -5.01
N LEU A 66 -0.89 -17.42 -5.04
CA LEU A 66 -1.76 -17.55 -3.87
C LEU A 66 -2.15 -18.99 -3.59
N GLY A 67 -2.83 -19.62 -4.52
CA GLY A 67 -3.21 -21.02 -4.43
C GLY A 67 -3.78 -21.48 -3.09
N PRO A 68 -4.08 -22.76 -2.95
CA PRO A 68 -4.65 -23.28 -1.70
C PRO A 68 -3.63 -23.42 -0.56
N ALA A 69 -2.37 -23.13 -0.81
CA ALA A 69 -1.32 -23.26 0.20
C ALA A 69 -1.29 -22.11 1.20
N ILE A 70 -2.00 -21.02 0.94
CA ILE A 70 -2.04 -19.89 1.84
C ILE A 70 -2.78 -20.26 3.12
N ARG A 71 -2.15 -19.98 4.25
CA ARG A 71 -2.73 -20.20 5.57
C ARG A 71 -2.56 -18.97 6.45
N ALA A 72 -3.49 -18.79 7.33
CA ALA A 72 -3.39 -17.72 8.33
C ALA A 72 -2.33 -18.04 9.38
#